data_df30a68e17c1655527034b29cd64370b
#
_entry.id   df30a68e17c1655527034b29cd64370b
#
_cell.length_a   1.000
_cell.length_b   1.000
_cell.length_c   1.000
_cell.angle_alpha   90.00
_cell.angle_beta   90.00
_cell.angle_gamma   90.00
#
_symmetry.space_group_name_H-M   'P 1'
#
loop_
_entity.id
_entity.type
_entity.pdbx_description
1 polymer ?
#
loop_
_entity_poly.entity_id
_entity_poly.type
_entity_poly.pdbx_seq_one_letter_code
_entity_poly.pdbx_strand_id
1 'polypeptide(L)'
;MANLTVIYWRDIPAQVVAEEGRGRNRKQAKIEMPRRFALAIDEAAMRDNADSTDDYLAEWRKSDPETIEGESDDAALNAAATARAAQLDAEFNKDRLAQLVANGGHDKG
;
A
#
# COMPACT_ATOMS: atom_id res chain seq x y z
N MET A 1 -7.39 5.68 19.21
CA MET A 1 -8.17 5.47 18.00
C MET A 1 -7.37 4.70 16.97
N ALA A 2 -8.02 3.86 16.22
CA ALA A 2 -7.34 3.08 15.19
C ALA A 2 -7.22 3.91 13.91
N ASN A 3 -6.13 3.66 13.18
CA ASN A 3 -5.84 4.34 11.92
C ASN A 3 -5.53 3.32 10.83
N LEU A 4 -5.88 3.69 9.61
CA LEU A 4 -5.60 2.90 8.42
C LEU A 4 -4.65 3.68 7.53
N THR A 5 -3.57 3.04 7.09
CA THR A 5 -2.56 3.65 6.24
C THR A 5 -2.26 2.71 5.09
N VAL A 6 -2.04 3.28 3.90
CA VAL A 6 -1.62 2.49 2.74
C VAL A 6 -0.17 2.85 2.43
N ILE A 7 0.65 1.84 2.21
CA ILE A 7 2.05 2.03 1.85
C ILE A 7 2.15 1.86 0.34
N TYR A 8 2.71 2.88 -0.31
CA TYR A 8 2.86 2.94 -1.76
C TYR A 8 4.33 2.97 -2.16
N TRP A 9 4.63 2.41 -3.30
CA TRP A 9 5.86 2.71 -4.02
C TRP A 9 5.47 3.59 -5.20
N ARG A 10 5.83 4.87 -5.14
CA ARG A 10 5.30 5.90 -6.01
C ARG A 10 3.77 5.88 -5.92
N ASP A 11 3.04 5.55 -6.99
CA ASP A 11 1.58 5.52 -6.96
C ASP A 11 1.00 4.09 -6.98
N ILE A 12 1.83 3.08 -6.76
CA ILE A 12 1.40 1.69 -6.74
C ILE A 12 1.27 1.22 -5.29
N PRO A 13 0.06 0.83 -4.84
CA PRO A 13 -0.11 0.36 -3.46
C PRO A 13 0.58 -1.00 -3.25
N ALA A 14 1.26 -1.13 -2.13
CA ALA A 14 1.99 -2.35 -1.79
C ALA A 14 1.41 -3.07 -0.59
N GLN A 15 0.91 -2.33 0.39
CA GLN A 15 0.49 -2.89 1.66
C GLN A 15 -0.52 -1.98 2.35
N VAL A 16 -1.45 -2.58 3.08
CA VAL A 16 -2.40 -1.84 3.92
C VAL A 16 -2.11 -2.17 5.37
N VAL A 17 -2.02 -1.14 6.21
CA VAL A 17 -1.73 -1.29 7.63
C VAL A 17 -2.84 -0.64 8.45
N ALA A 18 -3.43 -1.41 9.34
CA ALA A 18 -4.38 -0.90 10.31
C ALA A 18 -3.74 -1.02 11.69
N GLU A 19 -3.74 0.04 12.47
CA GLU A 19 -3.08 0.01 13.77
C GLU A 19 -3.79 0.85 14.81
N GLU A 20 -3.61 0.49 16.06
CA GLU A 20 -4.14 1.20 17.21
C GLU A 20 -3.17 1.15 18.35
N GLY A 21 -3.09 2.26 19.11
CA GLY A 21 -2.25 2.35 20.28
C GLY A 21 -0.84 2.77 19.97
N ARG A 22 -0.02 2.76 21.02
CA ARG A 22 1.38 3.19 20.91
C ARG A 22 2.28 2.27 21.72
N GLY A 23 3.52 2.17 21.29
CA GLY A 23 4.53 1.41 22.03
C GLY A 23 4.18 -0.05 22.15
N ARG A 24 4.27 -0.59 23.36
CA ARG A 24 4.07 -2.02 23.61
C ARG A 24 2.64 -2.48 23.40
N ASN A 25 1.68 -1.58 23.57
CA ASN A 25 0.27 -1.93 23.47
C ASN A 25 -0.28 -1.70 22.05
N ARG A 26 0.59 -1.42 21.10
CA ARG A 26 0.16 -1.19 19.73
C ARG A 26 -0.31 -2.49 19.09
N LYS A 27 -1.52 -2.45 18.60
CA LYS A 27 -2.09 -3.53 17.79
C LYS A 27 -1.94 -3.17 16.34
N GLN A 28 -1.64 -4.14 15.51
CA GLN A 28 -1.38 -3.88 14.10
C GLN A 28 -1.84 -5.05 13.25
N ALA A 29 -2.50 -4.76 12.15
CA ALA A 29 -2.85 -5.74 11.12
C ALA A 29 -2.27 -5.25 9.80
N LYS A 30 -1.50 -6.09 9.12
CA LYS A 30 -0.89 -5.78 7.84
C LYS A 30 -1.41 -6.74 6.79
N ILE A 31 -1.89 -6.18 5.68
CA ILE A 31 -2.37 -6.97 4.54
C ILE A 31 -1.55 -6.57 3.32
N GLU A 32 -0.83 -7.51 2.76
CA GLU A 32 -0.07 -7.27 1.54
C GLU A 32 -1.02 -7.32 0.35
N MET A 33 -0.75 -6.44 -0.64
CA MET A 33 -1.50 -6.48 -1.88
C MET A 33 -1.15 -7.74 -2.67
N PRO A 34 -2.02 -8.19 -3.58
CA PRO A 34 -1.72 -9.36 -4.41
C PRO A 34 -0.38 -9.24 -5.13
N ARG A 35 0.20 -10.38 -5.47
CA ARG A 35 1.53 -10.47 -6.07
C ARG A 35 1.71 -9.58 -7.30
N ARG A 36 0.66 -9.38 -8.09
CA ARG A 36 0.77 -8.55 -9.29
C ARG A 36 1.17 -7.12 -8.97
N PHE A 37 0.85 -6.62 -7.77
CA PHE A 37 1.27 -5.29 -7.33
C PHE A 37 2.77 -5.23 -7.08
N ALA A 38 3.32 -6.25 -6.41
CA ALA A 38 4.76 -6.31 -6.17
C ALA A 38 5.53 -6.41 -7.49
N LEU A 39 5.03 -7.22 -8.43
CA LEU A 39 5.65 -7.35 -9.74
C LEU A 39 5.59 -6.03 -10.52
N ALA A 40 4.48 -5.31 -10.39
CA ALA A 40 4.33 -3.99 -11.04
C ALA A 40 5.33 -2.99 -10.47
N ILE A 41 5.55 -2.99 -9.17
CA ILE A 41 6.53 -2.11 -8.52
C ILE A 41 7.93 -2.42 -9.03
N ASP A 42 8.32 -3.68 -9.05
CA ASP A 42 9.63 -4.09 -9.54
C ASP A 42 9.84 -3.66 -10.99
N GLU A 43 8.85 -3.90 -11.82
CA GLU A 43 8.94 -3.56 -13.24
C GLU A 43 8.99 -2.06 -13.47
N ALA A 44 8.20 -1.30 -12.73
CA ALA A 44 8.21 0.16 -12.81
C ALA A 44 9.55 0.74 -12.39
N ALA A 45 10.15 0.19 -11.33
CA ALA A 45 11.46 0.62 -10.86
C ALA A 45 12.53 0.37 -11.92
N MET A 46 12.48 -0.77 -12.58
CA MET A 46 13.44 -1.10 -13.64
C MET A 46 13.29 -0.18 -14.85
N ARG A 47 12.05 0.11 -15.25
CA ARG A 47 11.78 0.99 -16.40
C ARG A 47 12.32 2.40 -16.18
N ASP A 48 12.22 2.89 -14.97
CA ASP A 48 12.60 4.27 -14.66
C ASP A 48 14.02 4.37 -14.09
N ASN A 49 14.79 3.31 -14.19
CA ASN A 49 16.15 3.24 -13.65
C ASN A 49 16.22 3.53 -12.14
N ALA A 50 15.12 3.27 -11.44
CA ALA A 50 15.05 3.43 -9.98
C ALA A 50 15.29 2.09 -9.28
N ASP A 51 16.10 1.24 -9.89
CA ASP A 51 16.39 -0.09 -9.38
C ASP A 51 17.64 -0.14 -8.50
N SER A 52 18.36 0.98 -8.35
CA SER A 52 19.42 1.05 -7.36
C SER A 52 18.78 1.10 -5.96
N THR A 53 19.47 0.59 -4.95
CA THR A 53 18.94 0.52 -3.60
C THR A 53 18.44 1.87 -3.09
N ASP A 54 19.23 2.91 -3.28
CA ASP A 54 18.89 4.25 -2.79
C ASP A 54 17.67 4.83 -3.51
N ASP A 55 17.63 4.72 -4.82
CA ASP A 55 16.52 5.25 -5.62
C ASP A 55 15.23 4.49 -5.32
N TYR A 56 15.33 3.17 -5.19
CA TYR A 56 14.18 2.33 -4.88
C TYR A 56 13.58 2.69 -3.51
N LEU A 57 14.43 2.78 -2.49
CA LEU A 57 13.97 3.06 -1.13
C LEU A 57 13.42 4.47 -0.96
N ALA A 58 13.93 5.43 -1.73
CA ALA A 58 13.48 6.81 -1.63
C ALA A 58 12.03 7.01 -2.09
N GLU A 59 11.50 6.09 -2.88
CA GLU A 59 10.17 6.22 -3.47
C GLU A 59 9.05 5.59 -2.62
N TRP A 60 9.39 4.95 -1.51
CA TRP A 60 8.37 4.43 -0.60
C TRP A 60 7.73 5.56 0.18
N ARG A 61 6.42 5.54 0.27
CA ARG A 61 5.68 6.55 1.03
C ARG A 61 4.44 5.96 1.68
N LYS A 62 3.93 6.65 2.68
CA LYS A 62 2.69 6.28 3.36
C LYS A 62 1.62 7.30 3.02
N SER A 63 0.39 6.83 2.86
CA SER A 63 -0.75 7.73 2.75
C SER A 63 -1.00 8.41 4.09
N ASP A 64 -1.83 9.46 4.09
CA ASP A 64 -2.29 10.07 5.34
C ASP A 64 -3.12 9.07 6.11
N PRO A 65 -2.97 9.01 7.45
CA PRO A 65 -3.76 8.07 8.25
C PRO A 65 -5.26 8.39 8.16
N GLU A 66 -6.06 7.35 7.96
CA GLU A 66 -7.50 7.47 7.99
C GLU A 66 -8.01 6.88 9.31
N THR A 67 -8.91 7.59 9.99
CA THR A 67 -9.48 7.11 11.24
C THR A 67 -10.41 5.94 10.98
N ILE A 68 -10.22 4.84 11.72
CA ILE A 68 -11.13 3.70 11.69
C ILE A 68 -12.14 3.88 12.80
N GLU A 69 -13.41 3.95 12.45
CA GLU A 69 -14.48 4.08 13.42
C GLU A 69 -14.88 2.71 13.94
N GLY A 70 -15.38 2.67 15.19
CA GLY A 70 -15.86 1.47 15.82
C GLY A 70 -14.82 0.80 16.70
N GLU A 71 -14.96 -0.51 16.88
CA GLU A 71 -14.06 -1.27 17.73
C GLU A 71 -12.69 -1.40 17.10
N SER A 72 -11.68 -1.49 17.95
CA SER A 72 -10.28 -1.52 17.52
C SER A 72 -9.58 -2.78 18.01
N ASP A 73 -10.29 -3.90 18.07
CA ASP A 73 -9.67 -5.17 18.40
C ASP A 73 -8.96 -5.75 17.15
N ASP A 74 -8.23 -6.83 17.33
CA ASP A 74 -7.45 -7.42 16.25
C ASP A 74 -8.33 -7.81 15.05
N ALA A 75 -9.53 -8.34 15.31
CA ALA A 75 -10.45 -8.74 14.26
C ALA A 75 -10.95 -7.52 13.48
N ALA A 76 -11.26 -6.42 14.17
CA ALA A 76 -11.71 -5.20 13.53
C ALA A 76 -10.60 -4.56 12.67
N LEU A 77 -9.37 -4.54 13.19
CA LEU A 77 -8.23 -4.02 12.44
C LEU A 77 -7.97 -4.84 11.19
N ASN A 78 -8.01 -6.16 11.33
CA ASN A 78 -7.80 -7.05 10.19
C ASN A 78 -8.90 -6.89 9.14
N ALA A 79 -10.15 -6.76 9.58
CA ALA A 79 -11.28 -6.56 8.68
C ALA A 79 -11.16 -5.24 7.92
N ALA A 80 -10.76 -4.16 8.60
CA ALA A 80 -10.59 -2.85 7.97
C ALA A 80 -9.48 -2.88 6.93
N ALA A 81 -8.34 -3.49 7.26
CA ALA A 81 -7.21 -3.61 6.34
C ALA A 81 -7.58 -4.47 5.14
N THR A 82 -8.27 -5.59 5.36
CA THR A 82 -8.69 -6.49 4.29
C THR A 82 -9.67 -5.80 3.35
N ALA A 83 -10.61 -5.03 3.89
CA ALA A 83 -11.59 -4.32 3.08
C ALA A 83 -10.92 -3.26 2.20
N ARG A 84 -9.95 -2.53 2.75
CA ARG A 84 -9.22 -1.53 1.98
C ARG A 84 -8.36 -2.18 0.90
N ALA A 85 -7.70 -3.29 1.22
CA ALA A 85 -6.92 -4.03 0.24
C ALA A 85 -7.81 -4.50 -0.92
N ALA A 86 -9.01 -4.97 -0.61
CA ALA A 86 -9.97 -5.39 -1.65
C ALA A 86 -10.41 -4.23 -2.53
N GLN A 87 -10.62 -3.04 -1.95
CA GLN A 87 -10.96 -1.84 -2.71
C GLN A 87 -9.82 -1.46 -3.66
N LEU A 88 -8.59 -1.48 -3.16
CA LEU A 88 -7.42 -1.16 -3.98
C LEU A 88 -7.22 -2.18 -5.07
N ASP A 89 -7.44 -3.45 -4.77
CA ASP A 89 -7.34 -4.52 -5.76
C ASP A 89 -8.32 -4.32 -6.91
N ALA A 90 -9.53 -3.85 -6.60
CA ALA A 90 -10.55 -3.56 -7.60
C ALA A 90 -10.22 -2.28 -8.39
N GLU A 91 -9.72 -1.24 -7.72
CA GLU A 91 -9.36 0.02 -8.38
C GLU A 91 -8.14 -0.13 -9.28
N PHE A 92 -7.14 -0.87 -8.81
CA PHE A 92 -5.88 -1.05 -9.53
C PHE A 92 -5.92 -2.39 -10.27
N ASN A 93 -6.83 -2.48 -11.25
CA ASN A 93 -6.93 -3.67 -12.07
C ASN A 93 -5.68 -3.83 -12.94
N LYS A 94 -5.64 -4.93 -13.68
CA LYS A 94 -4.49 -5.28 -14.51
C LYS A 94 -4.12 -4.16 -15.49
N ASP A 95 -5.11 -3.56 -16.13
CA ASP A 95 -4.87 -2.50 -17.12
C ASP A 95 -4.30 -1.25 -16.48
N ARG A 96 -4.84 -0.85 -15.32
CA ARG A 96 -4.34 0.32 -14.63
C ARG A 96 -2.92 0.11 -14.12
N LEU A 97 -2.60 -1.08 -13.61
CA LEU A 97 -1.24 -1.40 -13.19
C LEU A 97 -0.28 -1.34 -14.37
N ALA A 98 -0.69 -1.83 -15.54
CA ALA A 98 0.13 -1.76 -16.73
C ALA A 98 0.43 -0.32 -17.13
N GLN A 99 -0.55 0.57 -17.01
CA GLN A 99 -0.36 2.00 -17.27
C GLN A 99 0.61 2.63 -16.28
N LEU A 100 0.48 2.28 -15.00
CA LEU A 100 1.41 2.78 -13.98
C LEU A 100 2.83 2.32 -14.26
N VAL A 101 3.02 1.05 -14.63
CA VAL A 101 4.32 0.51 -14.98
C VAL A 101 4.90 1.28 -16.16
N ALA A 102 4.10 1.54 -17.19
CA ALA A 102 4.53 2.28 -18.36
C ALA A 102 4.98 3.71 -18.01
N ASN A 103 4.41 4.27 -16.95
CA ASN A 103 4.75 5.62 -16.46
C ASN A 103 5.78 5.60 -15.32
N GLY A 104 6.49 4.51 -15.14
CA GLY A 104 7.50 4.39 -14.08
C GLY A 104 6.93 4.36 -12.68
N GLY A 105 5.68 3.98 -12.52
CA GLY A 105 5.00 3.91 -11.22
C GLY A 105 4.19 5.15 -10.88
N HIS A 106 4.15 6.14 -11.75
CA HIS A 106 3.39 7.38 -11.52
C HIS A 106 2.02 7.31 -12.17
N ASP A 107 1.01 7.79 -11.44
CA ASP A 107 -0.38 7.79 -11.92
C ASP A 107 -0.56 8.73 -13.12
N LYS A 108 0.25 9.77 -13.19
CA LYS A 108 0.23 10.70 -14.32
C LYS A 108 1.54 10.61 -15.07
N GLY A 109 1.46 10.21 -16.31
CA GLY A 109 2.61 10.13 -17.18
C GLY A 109 3.09 11.48 -17.69
#